data_32ee1e02c1264571c55256e1dee75d12
#
_entry.id   32ee1e02c1264571c55256e1dee75d12
#
_cell.length_a   1.000
_cell.length_b   1.000
_cell.length_c   1.000
_cell.angle_alpha   90.00
_cell.angle_beta   90.00
_cell.angle_gamma   90.00
#
_symmetry.space_group_name_H-M   'P 1'
#
loop_
_entity.id
_entity.type
_entity.pdbx_description
1 polymer ?
#
loop_
_entity_poly.entity_id
_entity_poly.type
_entity_poly.pdbx_seq_one_letter_code
_entity_poly.pdbx_strand_id
1 'polypeptide(L)'
;MLDFYVNHVIQGDTTYPQINYDEYDNIEKITNYLEQVESEANAYLSKVSPVELSRKIERKQRDGTTITVTVEDILIDFFQEETHHRGELIALLWQMDVNPPHLGWSQYLHSQR
;
A
#
# COMPACT_ATOMS: atom_id res chain seq x y z
N MET A 1 -4.28 -0.86 1.21
CA MET A 1 -3.26 0.19 1.49
C MET A 1 -2.57 0.69 0.24
N LEU A 2 -2.02 -0.18 -0.61
CA LEU A 2 -1.37 0.25 -1.86
C LEU A 2 -2.30 1.14 -2.71
N ASP A 3 -3.53 0.72 -2.92
CA ASP A 3 -4.52 1.48 -3.65
C ASP A 3 -4.80 2.84 -2.98
N PHE A 4 -5.01 2.84 -1.67
CA PHE A 4 -5.26 4.06 -0.91
C PHE A 4 -4.12 5.06 -1.00
N TYR A 5 -2.90 4.65 -0.64
CA TYR A 5 -1.77 5.57 -0.60
C TYR A 5 -1.28 6.00 -1.99
N VAL A 6 -1.05 5.05 -2.88
CA VAL A 6 -0.40 5.33 -4.17
C VAL A 6 -1.40 5.80 -5.21
N ASN A 7 -2.54 5.13 -5.33
CA ASN A 7 -3.50 5.43 -6.40
C ASN A 7 -4.46 6.58 -6.05
N HIS A 8 -4.64 6.90 -4.76
CA HIS A 8 -5.56 7.95 -4.32
C HIS A 8 -4.87 9.10 -3.60
N VAL A 9 -4.22 8.87 -2.46
CA VAL A 9 -3.65 9.95 -1.63
C VAL A 9 -2.60 10.75 -2.40
N ILE A 10 -1.66 10.09 -3.06
CA ILE A 10 -0.61 10.75 -3.85
C ILE A 10 -1.20 11.52 -5.03
N GLN A 11 -2.30 11.03 -5.61
CA GLN A 11 -2.99 11.69 -6.72
C GLN A 11 -3.89 12.85 -6.26
N GLY A 12 -3.99 13.12 -4.95
CA GLY A 12 -4.82 14.18 -4.40
C GLY A 12 -6.31 13.84 -4.35
N ASP A 13 -6.67 12.58 -4.46
CA ASP A 13 -8.05 12.14 -4.38
C ASP A 13 -8.51 12.12 -2.91
N THR A 14 -9.44 13.00 -2.57
CA THR A 14 -10.02 13.12 -1.23
C THR A 14 -11.31 12.30 -1.07
N THR A 15 -11.78 11.67 -2.13
CA THR A 15 -13.06 10.96 -2.19
C THR A 15 -12.90 9.45 -2.30
N TYR A 16 -11.87 8.92 -1.66
CA TYR A 16 -11.61 7.47 -1.70
C TYR A 16 -12.87 6.69 -1.33
N PRO A 17 -13.42 5.88 -2.25
CA PRO A 17 -14.64 5.13 -1.98
C PRO A 17 -14.39 4.06 -0.92
N GLN A 18 -15.35 3.90 -0.04
CA GLN A 18 -15.34 2.78 0.90
C GLN A 18 -15.48 1.47 0.13
N ILE A 19 -14.56 0.54 0.38
CA ILE A 19 -14.65 -0.80 -0.22
C ILE A 19 -15.82 -1.55 0.41
N ASN A 20 -16.72 -2.03 -0.43
CA ASN A 20 -17.75 -2.98 0.01
C ASN A 20 -17.14 -4.39 -0.03
N TYR A 21 -16.73 -4.90 1.13
CA TYR A 21 -16.10 -6.22 1.22
C TYR A 21 -17.00 -7.37 0.76
N ASP A 22 -18.30 -7.20 0.81
CA ASP A 22 -19.25 -8.22 0.36
C ASP A 22 -19.18 -8.47 -1.17
N GLU A 23 -18.64 -7.52 -1.92
CA GLU A 23 -18.40 -7.67 -3.36
C GLU A 23 -17.18 -8.55 -3.67
N TYR A 24 -16.30 -8.77 -2.69
CA TYR A 24 -15.08 -9.56 -2.84
C TYR A 24 -15.19 -10.91 -2.11
N ASP A 25 -16.18 -11.71 -2.50
CA ASP A 25 -16.59 -12.91 -1.81
C ASP A 25 -15.85 -14.18 -2.27
N ASN A 26 -14.89 -14.06 -3.20
CA ASN A 26 -14.09 -15.19 -3.66
C ASN A 26 -12.68 -14.76 -4.07
N ILE A 27 -11.79 -15.75 -4.19
CA ILE A 27 -10.36 -15.53 -4.51
C ILE A 27 -10.17 -14.87 -5.88
N GLU A 28 -10.98 -15.21 -6.86
CA GLU A 28 -10.87 -14.64 -8.21
C GLU A 28 -11.09 -13.12 -8.20
N LYS A 29 -12.15 -12.67 -7.53
CA LYS A 29 -12.45 -11.23 -7.40
C LYS A 29 -11.36 -10.48 -6.64
N ILE A 30 -10.85 -11.06 -5.56
CA ILE A 30 -9.76 -10.49 -4.76
C ILE A 30 -8.49 -10.39 -5.62
N THR A 31 -8.15 -11.44 -6.34
CA THR A 31 -6.95 -11.48 -7.20
C THR A 31 -7.06 -10.46 -8.33
N ASN A 32 -8.21 -10.37 -9.00
CA ASN A 32 -8.42 -9.38 -10.07
C ASN A 32 -8.31 -7.94 -9.57
N TYR A 33 -8.87 -7.65 -8.39
CA TYR A 33 -8.73 -6.34 -7.76
C TYR A 33 -7.26 -6.02 -7.46
N LEU A 34 -6.54 -6.97 -6.85
CA LEU A 34 -5.14 -6.80 -6.50
C LEU A 34 -4.27 -6.56 -7.76
N GLU A 35 -4.47 -7.34 -8.82
CA GLU A 35 -3.74 -7.17 -10.08
C GLU A 35 -3.98 -5.78 -10.70
N GLN A 36 -5.21 -5.28 -10.67
CA GLN A 36 -5.53 -3.94 -11.13
C GLN A 36 -4.82 -2.88 -10.29
N VAL A 37 -4.91 -2.96 -8.97
CA VAL A 37 -4.25 -2.04 -8.04
C VAL A 37 -2.75 -2.03 -8.22
N GLU A 38 -2.13 -3.20 -8.33
CA GLU A 38 -0.69 -3.33 -8.55
C GLU A 38 -0.25 -2.75 -9.90
N SER A 39 -1.04 -2.98 -10.96
CA SER A 39 -0.76 -2.42 -12.29
C SER A 39 -0.75 -0.90 -12.28
N GLU A 40 -1.75 -0.28 -11.66
CA GLU A 40 -1.86 1.17 -11.53
C GLU A 40 -0.71 1.75 -10.68
N ALA A 41 -0.43 1.14 -9.53
CA ALA A 41 0.64 1.57 -8.64
C ALA A 41 2.01 1.44 -9.29
N ASN A 42 2.28 0.33 -9.98
CA ASN A 42 3.55 0.11 -10.66
C ASN A 42 3.74 1.08 -11.84
N ALA A 43 2.68 1.43 -12.55
CA ALA A 43 2.72 2.44 -13.60
C ALA A 43 3.15 3.81 -13.06
N TYR A 44 2.65 4.19 -11.89
CA TYR A 44 3.06 5.41 -11.20
C TYR A 44 4.51 5.31 -10.69
N LEU A 45 4.83 4.26 -9.93
CA LEU A 45 6.13 4.10 -9.28
C LEU A 45 7.28 4.00 -10.28
N SER A 46 7.05 3.44 -11.46
CA SER A 46 8.07 3.36 -12.52
C SER A 46 8.49 4.72 -13.08
N LYS A 47 7.69 5.76 -12.85
CA LYS A 47 7.90 7.12 -13.36
C LYS A 47 8.29 8.12 -12.26
N VAL A 48 8.42 7.67 -11.03
CA VAL A 48 8.76 8.53 -9.90
C VAL A 48 10.17 9.09 -10.09
N SER A 49 10.27 10.41 -9.99
CA SER A 49 11.52 11.18 -10.07
C SER A 49 11.82 11.87 -8.73
N PRO A 50 13.06 12.36 -8.50
CA PRO A 50 13.34 13.17 -7.31
C PRO A 50 12.44 14.39 -7.18
N VAL A 51 12.03 15.01 -8.28
CA VAL A 51 11.10 16.14 -8.29
C VAL A 51 9.72 15.70 -7.79
N GLU A 52 9.22 14.56 -8.29
CA GLU A 52 7.94 14.00 -7.84
C GLU A 52 7.98 13.63 -6.36
N LEU A 53 9.05 13.02 -5.87
CA LEU A 53 9.21 12.68 -4.44
C LEU A 53 9.12 13.92 -3.54
N SER A 54 9.59 15.06 -4.02
CA SER A 54 9.56 16.34 -3.27
C SER A 54 8.24 17.09 -3.42
N ARG A 55 7.31 16.64 -4.25
CA ARG A 55 6.02 17.29 -4.45
C ARG A 55 5.21 17.29 -3.17
N LYS A 56 4.68 18.45 -2.81
CA LYS A 56 3.91 18.65 -1.58
C LYS A 56 2.43 18.30 -1.81
N ILE A 57 1.87 17.63 -0.82
CA ILE A 57 0.46 17.23 -0.77
C ILE A 57 -0.13 17.74 0.53
N GLU A 58 -1.29 18.35 0.47
CA GLU A 58 -2.09 18.68 1.65
C GLU A 58 -2.92 17.46 2.05
N ARG A 59 -2.79 17.03 3.28
CA ARG A 59 -3.50 15.89 3.85
C ARG A 59 -4.30 16.32 5.06
N LYS A 60 -5.60 16.02 5.03
CA LYS A 60 -6.48 16.26 6.15
C LYS A 60 -6.35 15.14 7.18
N GLN A 61 -6.11 15.51 8.42
CA GLN A 61 -6.02 14.59 9.55
C GLN A 61 -7.42 14.24 10.08
N ARG A 62 -7.49 13.18 10.89
CA ARG A 62 -8.75 12.76 11.53
C ARG A 62 -9.34 13.80 12.45
N ASP A 63 -8.50 14.63 13.08
CA ASP A 63 -8.92 15.74 13.96
C ASP A 63 -9.39 16.99 13.20
N GLY A 64 -9.39 16.95 11.88
CA GLY A 64 -9.80 18.04 11.01
C GLY A 64 -8.69 19.01 10.62
N THR A 65 -7.49 18.89 11.22
CA THR A 65 -6.34 19.70 10.83
C THR A 65 -5.78 19.26 9.47
N THR A 66 -5.12 20.18 8.78
CA THR A 66 -4.43 19.91 7.51
C THR A 66 -2.92 19.97 7.72
N ILE A 67 -2.21 18.97 7.26
CA ILE A 67 -0.75 18.94 7.22
C ILE A 67 -0.26 18.94 5.78
N THR A 68 0.92 19.49 5.58
CA THR A 68 1.62 19.39 4.30
C THR A 68 2.71 18.34 4.41
N VAL A 69 2.64 17.34 3.54
CA VAL A 69 3.62 16.24 3.44
C VAL A 69 4.13 16.14 2.01
N THR A 70 5.25 15.46 1.82
CA THR A 70 5.75 15.17 0.49
C THR A 70 5.27 13.79 0.00
N VAL A 71 5.39 13.55 -1.29
CA VAL A 71 5.16 12.20 -1.86
C VAL A 71 6.08 11.18 -1.18
N GLU A 72 7.34 11.54 -0.92
CA GLU A 72 8.29 10.68 -0.21
C GLU A 72 7.77 10.30 1.18
N ASP A 73 7.26 11.27 1.95
CA ASP A 73 6.68 11.01 3.28
C ASP A 73 5.52 10.01 3.21
N ILE A 74 4.66 10.14 2.21
CA ILE A 74 3.52 9.24 2.02
C ILE A 74 3.99 7.83 1.65
N LEU A 75 5.00 7.70 0.81
CA LEU A 75 5.56 6.39 0.45
C LEU A 75 6.25 5.72 1.64
N ILE A 76 6.95 6.48 2.49
CA ILE A 76 7.54 5.97 3.72
C ILE A 76 6.46 5.46 4.66
N ASP A 77 5.40 6.25 4.87
CA ASP A 77 4.25 5.88 5.69
C ASP A 77 3.60 4.58 5.18
N PHE A 78 3.39 4.49 3.86
CA PHE A 78 2.88 3.29 3.22
C PHE A 78 3.76 2.05 3.50
N PHE A 79 5.07 2.15 3.33
CA PHE A 79 5.97 1.02 3.59
C PHE A 79 5.99 0.60 5.06
N GLN A 80 5.89 1.56 5.99
CA GLN A 80 5.79 1.27 7.42
C GLN A 80 4.49 0.51 7.74
N GLU A 81 3.37 0.97 7.21
CA GLU A 81 2.06 0.33 7.39
C GLU A 81 2.03 -1.08 6.76
N GLU A 82 2.61 -1.26 5.59
CA GLU A 82 2.75 -2.58 4.95
C GLU A 82 3.54 -3.55 5.82
N THR A 83 4.64 -3.10 6.37
CA THR A 83 5.48 -3.92 7.26
C THR A 83 4.75 -4.29 8.54
N HIS A 84 4.03 -3.34 9.13
CA HIS A 84 3.23 -3.55 10.32
C HIS A 84 2.14 -4.62 10.10
N HIS A 85 1.32 -4.46 9.09
CA HIS A 85 0.24 -5.40 8.79
C HIS A 85 0.74 -6.76 8.32
N ARG A 86 1.87 -6.82 7.64
CA ARG A 86 2.53 -8.09 7.30
C ARG A 86 2.92 -8.86 8.56
N GLY A 87 3.46 -8.18 9.56
CA GLY A 87 3.78 -8.78 10.85
C GLY A 87 2.54 -9.33 11.56
N GLU A 88 1.42 -8.60 11.51
CA GLU A 88 0.14 -9.06 12.08
C GLU A 88 -0.36 -10.34 11.39
N LEU A 89 -0.30 -10.39 10.05
CA LEU A 89 -0.70 -11.57 9.28
C LEU A 89 0.19 -12.78 9.57
N ILE A 90 1.49 -12.58 9.69
CA ILE A 90 2.44 -13.63 10.05
C ILE A 90 2.12 -14.18 11.43
N ALA A 91 1.86 -13.33 12.41
CA ALA A 91 1.48 -13.73 13.76
C ALA A 91 0.16 -14.53 13.77
N LEU A 92 -0.83 -14.10 12.98
CA LEU A 92 -2.09 -14.80 12.85
C LEU A 92 -1.92 -16.20 12.24
N LEU A 93 -1.10 -16.35 11.20
CA LEU A 93 -0.81 -17.64 10.59
C LEU A 93 -0.15 -18.61 11.59
N TRP A 94 0.80 -18.12 12.41
CA TRP A 94 1.40 -18.92 13.49
C TRP A 94 0.37 -19.37 14.51
N GLN A 95 -0.59 -18.52 14.88
CA GLN A 95 -1.68 -18.90 15.79
C GLN A 95 -2.60 -19.98 15.21
N MET A 96 -2.68 -20.05 13.89
CA MET A 96 -3.46 -21.05 13.17
C MET A 96 -2.66 -22.34 12.83
N ASP A 97 -1.45 -22.48 13.37
CA ASP A 97 -0.52 -23.57 13.02
C ASP A 97 -0.18 -23.65 11.52
N VAL A 98 -0.22 -22.51 10.84
CA VAL A 98 0.14 -22.39 9.43
C VAL A 98 1.50 -21.71 9.32
N ASN A 99 2.45 -22.37 8.65
CA ASN A 99 3.76 -21.78 8.36
C ASN A 99 3.61 -20.59 7.42
N PRO A 100 3.95 -19.36 7.85
CA PRO A 100 3.89 -18.20 6.97
C PRO A 100 5.00 -18.26 5.91
N PRO A 101 4.79 -17.66 4.74
CA PRO A 101 5.85 -17.53 3.76
C PRO A 101 6.97 -16.62 4.27
N HIS A 102 8.19 -16.87 3.83
CA HIS A 102 9.35 -16.04 4.15
C HIS A 102 9.34 -14.79 3.28
N LEU A 103 8.98 -13.64 3.86
CA LEU A 103 8.81 -12.38 3.14
C LEU A 103 9.80 -11.32 3.65
N GLY A 104 11.10 -11.62 3.58
CA GLY A 104 12.14 -10.69 3.98
C GLY A 104 12.84 -10.02 2.79
N TRP A 105 13.44 -8.86 3.04
CA TRP A 105 14.24 -8.15 2.04
C TRP A 105 15.41 -9.01 1.51
N SER A 106 16.07 -9.74 2.39
CA SER A 106 17.15 -10.66 2.00
C SER A 106 16.66 -11.75 1.06
N GLN A 107 15.47 -12.30 1.32
CA GLN A 107 14.86 -13.31 0.46
C GLN A 107 14.55 -12.76 -0.93
N TYR A 108 14.00 -11.55 -0.98
CA TYR A 108 13.74 -10.85 -2.23
C TYR A 108 15.04 -10.64 -3.03
N LEU A 109 16.10 -10.15 -2.38
CA LEU A 109 17.40 -9.94 -3.03
C LEU A 109 17.97 -11.24 -3.60
N HIS A 110 17.83 -12.35 -2.87
CA HIS A 110 18.27 -13.65 -3.36
C HIS A 110 17.51 -14.11 -4.61
N SER A 111 16.23 -13.82 -4.70
CA SER A 111 15.41 -14.19 -5.85
C SER A 111 15.75 -13.38 -7.12
N GLN A 112 16.39 -12.21 -6.97
CA GLN A 112 16.78 -11.35 -8.08
C GLN A 112 18.21 -11.63 -8.62
N ARG A 113 18.94 -12.52 -7.99
CA ARG A 113 20.33 -12.86 -8.35
C ARG A 113 20.44 -14.10 -9.20
#